data_860a6f8b594dfd467808575430ac99e7
#
_entry.id   860a6f8b594dfd467808575430ac99e7
#
_cell.length_a   1.000
_cell.length_b   1.000
_cell.length_c   1.000
_cell.angle_alpha   90.00
_cell.angle_beta   90.00
_cell.angle_gamma   90.00
#
_symmetry.space_group_name_H-M   'P 1'
#
loop_
_entity.id
_entity.type
_entity.pdbx_description
1 polymer ?
#
loop_
_entity_poly.entity_id
_entity_poly.type
_entity_poly.pdbx_seq_one_letter_code
_entity_poly.pdbx_strand_id
1 'polypeptide(L)'
;MNSKAEKYITGLKKAYYDNNGKESWDHFEKIKHGAAKTDIDNLKNLYPNIPDSLISLLEYVDGTYWREYEGEKIAFYFLGSDMEEYPYYILSSKEILENQNNAANYSEYIERGYVGVEMDDRISDKTDSIKWLHFSDCMNNGGTSQLFIDFSPSPVGKPGQVLRFLHDPDGFLVIADSFDDYLQMLIDKEYDFIHEDVL
;
A
#
# COMPACT_ATOMS: atom_id res chain seq x y z
N MET A 1 13.67 -10.95 -8.28
CA MET A 1 12.34 -10.31 -8.08
C MET A 1 11.28 -11.40 -8.03
N ASN A 2 10.28 -11.29 -7.17
CA ASN A 2 9.13 -12.19 -7.12
C ASN A 2 8.31 -12.07 -8.41
N SER A 3 7.79 -13.20 -8.96
CA SER A 3 7.08 -13.21 -10.25
C SER A 3 5.78 -12.38 -10.25
N LYS A 4 5.09 -12.27 -9.11
CA LYS A 4 3.89 -11.44 -8.97
C LYS A 4 4.26 -9.95 -9.04
N ALA A 5 5.28 -9.51 -8.32
CA ALA A 5 5.78 -8.15 -8.35
C ALA A 5 6.28 -7.74 -9.76
N GLU A 6 6.98 -8.64 -10.44
CA GLU A 6 7.45 -8.41 -11.82
C GLU A 6 6.28 -8.22 -12.81
N LYS A 7 5.27 -9.10 -12.72
CA LYS A 7 4.05 -8.98 -13.53
C LYS A 7 3.34 -7.66 -13.25
N TYR A 8 3.22 -7.28 -11.97
CA TYR A 8 2.60 -6.03 -11.55
C TYR A 8 3.32 -4.81 -12.13
N ILE A 9 4.64 -4.70 -11.95
CA ILE A 9 5.45 -3.58 -12.46
C ILE A 9 5.37 -3.47 -13.98
N THR A 10 5.43 -4.61 -14.68
CA THR A 10 5.34 -4.64 -16.14
C THR A 10 3.99 -4.13 -16.64
N GLY A 11 2.91 -4.51 -15.99
CA GLY A 11 1.56 -4.05 -16.33
C GLY A 11 1.36 -2.58 -16.00
N LEU A 12 1.84 -2.12 -14.82
CA LEU A 12 1.78 -0.72 -14.41
C LEU A 12 2.52 0.19 -15.41
N LYS A 13 3.72 -0.22 -15.84
CA LYS A 13 4.46 0.48 -16.90
C LYS A 13 3.63 0.64 -18.17
N LYS A 14 2.96 -0.45 -18.59
CA LYS A 14 2.10 -0.42 -19.77
C LYS A 14 0.94 0.57 -19.57
N ALA A 15 0.28 0.55 -18.38
CA ALA A 15 -0.80 1.49 -18.07
C ALA A 15 -0.34 2.95 -18.15
N TYR A 16 0.83 3.30 -17.62
CA TYR A 16 1.41 4.62 -17.79
C TYR A 16 1.62 4.99 -19.26
N TYR A 17 2.15 4.07 -20.06
CA TYR A 17 2.42 4.32 -21.49
C TYR A 17 1.15 4.52 -22.28
N ASP A 18 0.11 3.74 -21.99
CA ASP A 18 -1.18 3.80 -22.66
C ASP A 18 -1.97 5.08 -22.31
N ASN A 19 -1.67 5.72 -21.16
CA ASN A 19 -2.31 6.93 -20.65
C ASN A 19 -1.41 8.18 -20.71
N ASN A 20 -0.56 8.29 -21.72
CA ASN A 20 0.34 9.43 -21.96
C ASN A 20 1.44 9.67 -20.89
N GLY A 21 1.59 8.78 -19.90
CA GLY A 21 2.56 8.88 -18.81
C GLY A 21 3.95 8.32 -19.11
N LYS A 22 4.30 8.09 -20.40
CA LYS A 22 5.58 7.49 -20.78
C LYS A 22 6.79 8.27 -20.30
N GLU A 23 6.76 9.61 -20.43
CA GLU A 23 7.90 10.46 -20.01
C GLU A 23 8.08 10.41 -18.50
N SER A 24 6.97 10.45 -17.72
CA SER A 24 6.97 10.33 -16.27
C SER A 24 7.55 8.99 -15.83
N TRP A 25 7.12 7.88 -16.48
CA TRP A 25 7.65 6.56 -16.17
C TRP A 25 9.14 6.43 -16.49
N ASP A 26 9.57 6.85 -17.68
CA ASP A 26 10.97 6.73 -18.11
C ASP A 26 11.91 7.57 -17.24
N HIS A 27 11.46 8.74 -16.79
CA HIS A 27 12.18 9.57 -15.83
C HIS A 27 12.29 8.89 -14.47
N PHE A 28 11.15 8.44 -13.91
CA PHE A 28 11.10 7.69 -12.66
C PHE A 28 12.03 6.46 -12.70
N GLU A 29 11.94 5.65 -13.74
CA GLU A 29 12.75 4.45 -13.91
C GLU A 29 14.25 4.74 -13.91
N LYS A 30 14.64 5.90 -14.44
CA LYS A 30 16.03 6.33 -14.53
C LYS A 30 16.62 6.72 -13.17
N ILE A 31 15.84 7.38 -12.31
CA ILE A 31 16.35 7.98 -11.07
C ILE A 31 16.10 7.11 -9.82
N LYS A 32 15.05 6.27 -9.81
CA LYS A 32 14.68 5.47 -8.65
C LYS A 32 15.78 4.50 -8.21
N HIS A 33 15.76 4.16 -6.94
CA HIS A 33 16.51 3.04 -6.38
C HIS A 33 15.65 2.26 -5.39
N GLY A 34 16.00 1.02 -5.15
CA GLY A 34 15.33 0.19 -4.15
C GLY A 34 15.78 0.48 -2.72
N ALA A 35 15.07 -0.09 -1.77
CA ALA A 35 15.35 0.01 -0.35
C ALA A 35 16.72 -0.59 0.01
N ALA A 36 17.36 0.00 1.01
CA ALA A 36 18.62 -0.52 1.54
C ALA A 36 18.39 -1.92 2.15
N LYS A 37 19.40 -2.80 1.97
CA LYS A 37 19.34 -4.15 2.51
C LYS A 37 19.09 -4.17 4.02
N THR A 38 19.67 -3.24 4.76
CA THR A 38 19.47 -3.10 6.21
C THR A 38 18.04 -2.83 6.59
N ASP A 39 17.33 -2.01 5.82
CA ASP A 39 15.93 -1.67 6.09
C ASP A 39 15.01 -2.84 5.72
N ILE A 40 15.31 -3.56 4.64
CA ILE A 40 14.64 -4.82 4.30
C ILE A 40 14.83 -5.87 5.41
N ASP A 41 16.05 -6.04 5.91
CA ASP A 41 16.34 -6.98 7.01
C ASP A 41 15.58 -6.57 8.30
N ASN A 42 15.49 -5.27 8.60
CA ASN A 42 14.70 -4.75 9.73
C ASN A 42 13.20 -5.00 9.56
N LEU A 43 12.65 -4.80 8.36
CA LEU A 43 11.25 -5.10 8.06
C LEU A 43 10.94 -6.60 8.25
N LYS A 44 11.80 -7.49 7.76
CA LYS A 44 11.63 -8.94 7.93
C LYS A 44 11.73 -9.38 9.40
N ASN A 45 12.55 -8.71 10.21
CA ASN A 45 12.63 -8.95 11.64
C ASN A 45 11.37 -8.47 12.38
N LEU A 46 10.83 -7.31 12.01
CA LEU A 46 9.61 -6.75 12.61
C LEU A 46 8.37 -7.50 12.18
N TYR A 47 8.31 -7.89 10.90
CA TYR A 47 7.20 -8.60 10.28
C TYR A 47 7.71 -9.91 9.63
N PRO A 48 7.88 -11.00 10.39
CA PRO A 48 8.45 -12.26 9.86
C PRO A 48 7.65 -12.88 8.70
N ASN A 49 6.37 -12.54 8.58
CA ASN A 49 5.47 -13.00 7.53
C ASN A 49 5.21 -11.93 6.45
N ILE A 50 6.08 -10.91 6.34
CA ILE A 50 5.96 -9.89 5.29
C ILE A 50 5.99 -10.57 3.90
N PRO A 51 5.06 -10.23 2.97
CA PRO A 51 5.01 -10.85 1.66
C PRO A 51 6.29 -10.61 0.83
N ASP A 52 6.80 -11.67 0.19
CA ASP A 52 7.95 -11.56 -0.70
C ASP A 52 7.70 -10.63 -1.89
N SER A 53 6.44 -10.51 -2.32
CA SER A 53 6.04 -9.58 -3.38
C SER A 53 6.16 -8.12 -2.92
N LEU A 54 5.78 -7.78 -1.67
CA LEU A 54 6.01 -6.43 -1.13
C LEU A 54 7.50 -6.13 -0.99
N ILE A 55 8.28 -7.09 -0.47
CA ILE A 55 9.75 -6.95 -0.41
C ILE A 55 10.32 -6.68 -1.80
N SER A 56 9.86 -7.42 -2.82
CA SER A 56 10.33 -7.21 -4.20
C SER A 56 9.93 -5.86 -4.79
N LEU A 57 8.77 -5.30 -4.41
CA LEU A 57 8.41 -3.94 -4.78
C LEU A 57 9.32 -2.92 -4.09
N LEU A 58 9.63 -3.08 -2.79
CA LEU A 58 10.52 -2.20 -2.06
C LEU A 58 11.98 -2.31 -2.56
N GLU A 59 12.43 -3.50 -2.97
CA GLU A 59 13.74 -3.68 -3.63
C GLU A 59 13.80 -3.02 -5.02
N TYR A 60 12.66 -2.85 -5.69
CA TYR A 60 12.54 -2.14 -6.96
C TYR A 60 12.49 -0.63 -6.77
N VAL A 61 11.73 -0.13 -5.78
CA VAL A 61 11.60 1.31 -5.45
C VAL A 61 11.38 1.50 -3.95
N ASP A 62 12.15 2.39 -3.32
CA ASP A 62 12.07 2.69 -1.89
C ASP A 62 11.15 3.89 -1.60
N GLY A 63 9.86 3.73 -1.88
CA GLY A 63 8.85 4.77 -1.70
C GLY A 63 8.66 5.65 -2.95
N THR A 64 7.45 6.18 -3.11
CA THR A 64 7.08 7.01 -4.28
C THR A 64 6.40 8.33 -3.93
N TYR A 65 6.33 8.69 -2.63
CA TYR A 65 5.72 9.93 -2.19
C TYR A 65 6.74 10.90 -1.63
N TRP A 66 6.91 12.05 -2.33
CA TRP A 66 7.90 13.09 -2.00
C TRP A 66 9.30 12.54 -1.68
N ARG A 67 9.57 11.37 -2.23
CA ARG A 67 10.87 10.70 -2.07
C ARG A 67 11.93 11.42 -2.87
N GLU A 68 13.10 11.61 -2.28
CA GLU A 68 14.24 12.21 -2.97
C GLU A 68 15.08 11.12 -3.63
N TYR A 69 15.20 11.20 -4.95
CA TYR A 69 16.07 10.37 -5.77
C TYR A 69 16.99 11.29 -6.59
N GLU A 70 18.31 11.10 -6.48
CA GLU A 70 19.32 11.90 -7.19
C GLU A 70 19.14 13.43 -7.05
N GLY A 71 18.65 13.89 -5.90
CA GLY A 71 18.38 15.31 -5.62
C GLY A 71 17.05 15.84 -6.14
N GLU A 72 16.21 14.99 -6.73
CA GLU A 72 14.86 15.32 -7.17
C GLU A 72 13.81 14.70 -6.24
N LYS A 73 12.82 15.49 -5.85
CA LYS A 73 11.65 14.98 -5.11
C LYS A 73 10.59 14.54 -6.10
N ILE A 74 10.20 13.27 -5.99
CA ILE A 74 9.14 12.69 -6.81
C ILE A 74 7.87 12.40 -5.99
N ALA A 75 6.74 12.51 -6.65
CA ALA A 75 5.48 11.92 -6.26
C ALA A 75 4.97 11.10 -7.45
N PHE A 76 4.86 9.79 -7.28
CA PHE A 76 4.57 8.86 -8.36
C PHE A 76 3.54 7.82 -7.92
N TYR A 77 2.42 7.75 -8.61
CA TYR A 77 1.37 6.79 -8.28
C TYR A 77 1.83 5.37 -8.62
N PHE A 78 1.86 4.53 -7.62
CA PHE A 78 2.44 3.19 -7.75
C PHE A 78 1.47 2.07 -7.39
N LEU A 79 0.44 2.38 -6.62
CA LEU A 79 -0.58 1.45 -6.15
C LEU A 79 -1.98 2.04 -6.37
N GLY A 80 -2.99 1.20 -6.29
CA GLY A 80 -4.40 1.55 -6.30
C GLY A 80 -5.14 0.87 -5.16
N SER A 81 -6.48 0.89 -5.20
CA SER A 81 -7.30 0.17 -4.25
C SER A 81 -8.50 -0.50 -4.93
N ASP A 82 -9.48 -0.90 -4.15
CA ASP A 82 -10.80 -1.32 -4.63
C ASP A 82 -11.61 -0.15 -5.23
N MET A 83 -11.18 1.11 -4.99
CA MET A 83 -11.79 2.33 -5.50
C MET A 83 -10.96 2.90 -6.64
N GLU A 84 -11.56 3.10 -7.80
CA GLU A 84 -10.92 3.63 -9.01
C GLU A 84 -10.40 5.05 -8.85
N GLU A 85 -11.10 5.88 -8.08
CA GLU A 85 -10.86 7.32 -7.99
C GLU A 85 -9.61 7.72 -7.18
N TYR A 86 -8.98 6.78 -6.47
CA TYR A 86 -7.89 7.09 -5.53
C TYR A 86 -6.63 6.30 -5.84
N PRO A 87 -5.69 6.89 -6.58
CA PRO A 87 -4.35 6.33 -6.71
C PRO A 87 -3.55 6.50 -5.41
N TYR A 88 -2.63 5.58 -5.17
CA TYR A 88 -1.83 5.49 -3.95
C TYR A 88 -0.34 5.51 -4.24
N TYR A 89 0.42 5.99 -3.26
CA TYR A 89 1.87 5.91 -3.22
C TYR A 89 2.31 4.71 -2.37
N ILE A 90 3.39 4.05 -2.73
CA ILE A 90 4.03 3.11 -1.82
C ILE A 90 4.93 3.87 -0.85
N LEU A 91 4.85 3.56 0.44
CA LEU A 91 5.73 4.11 1.46
C LEU A 91 7.14 3.52 1.33
N SER A 92 8.16 4.30 1.69
CA SER A 92 9.52 3.79 1.78
C SER A 92 9.66 2.77 2.93
N SER A 93 10.66 1.92 2.83
CA SER A 93 11.00 0.95 3.88
C SER A 93 11.18 1.62 5.25
N LYS A 94 11.77 2.82 5.28
CA LYS A 94 11.94 3.60 6.49
C LYS A 94 10.63 4.12 7.06
N GLU A 95 9.74 4.67 6.23
CA GLU A 95 8.41 5.13 6.66
C GLU A 95 7.58 3.96 7.20
N ILE A 96 7.63 2.78 6.57
CA ILE A 96 6.95 1.59 7.07
C ILE A 96 7.47 1.20 8.47
N LEU A 97 8.78 1.26 8.70
CA LEU A 97 9.37 1.00 10.01
C LEU A 97 8.97 2.06 11.07
N GLU A 98 8.96 3.33 10.68
CA GLU A 98 8.54 4.43 11.56
C GLU A 98 7.04 4.34 11.90
N ASN A 99 6.21 3.87 10.98
CA ASN A 99 4.77 3.72 11.12
C ASN A 99 4.32 2.40 11.79
N GLN A 100 5.23 1.63 12.39
CA GLN A 100 4.92 0.32 12.99
C GLN A 100 3.79 0.34 14.03
N ASN A 101 3.51 1.49 14.65
CA ASN A 101 2.44 1.68 15.62
C ASN A 101 1.26 2.50 15.08
N ASN A 102 1.18 2.73 13.77
CA ASN A 102 0.14 3.60 13.20
C ASN A 102 -1.28 3.09 13.47
N ALA A 103 -1.48 1.78 13.59
CA ALA A 103 -2.76 1.20 13.99
C ALA A 103 -3.32 1.75 15.31
N ALA A 104 -2.46 2.19 16.23
CA ALA A 104 -2.89 2.79 17.50
C ALA A 104 -3.68 4.10 17.32
N ASN A 105 -3.46 4.83 16.23
CA ASN A 105 -4.20 6.04 15.91
C ASN A 105 -5.69 5.75 15.60
N TYR A 106 -6.03 4.50 15.34
CA TYR A 106 -7.37 4.03 15.00
C TYR A 106 -8.03 3.20 16.09
N SER A 107 -7.49 3.23 17.33
CA SER A 107 -7.98 2.39 18.43
C SER A 107 -9.49 2.53 18.66
N GLU A 108 -10.02 3.74 18.66
CA GLU A 108 -11.45 3.98 18.88
C GLU A 108 -12.35 3.43 17.75
N TYR A 109 -11.85 3.44 16.50
CA TYR A 109 -12.53 2.79 15.37
C TYR A 109 -12.48 1.27 15.50
N ILE A 110 -11.31 0.74 15.79
CA ILE A 110 -11.05 -0.70 15.92
C ILE A 110 -11.90 -1.30 17.04
N GLU A 111 -12.05 -0.61 18.16
CA GLU A 111 -12.89 -1.01 19.31
C GLU A 111 -14.39 -0.77 19.08
N ARG A 112 -14.77 -0.36 17.87
CA ARG A 112 -16.18 -0.03 17.51
C ARG A 112 -16.77 1.09 18.36
N GLY A 113 -15.91 2.03 18.81
CA GLY A 113 -16.33 3.16 19.65
C GLY A 113 -17.18 4.22 18.92
N TYR A 114 -17.09 4.28 17.59
CA TYR A 114 -17.85 5.24 16.79
C TYR A 114 -19.08 4.58 16.15
N VAL A 115 -20.24 5.25 16.28
CA VAL A 115 -21.49 4.84 15.61
C VAL A 115 -21.45 5.32 14.15
N GLY A 116 -21.73 4.42 13.22
CA GLY A 116 -21.83 4.75 11.79
C GLY A 116 -20.52 4.59 10.99
N VAL A 117 -19.44 4.15 11.62
CA VAL A 117 -18.23 3.73 10.93
C VAL A 117 -18.39 2.31 10.40
N GLU A 118 -18.09 2.11 9.12
CA GLU A 118 -18.06 0.78 8.53
C GLU A 118 -16.79 0.04 8.96
N MET A 119 -16.96 -1.13 9.58
CA MET A 119 -15.87 -1.95 10.05
C MET A 119 -16.09 -3.41 9.66
N ASP A 120 -15.23 -3.94 8.81
CA ASP A 120 -15.30 -5.35 8.36
C ASP A 120 -15.11 -6.32 9.54
N ASP A 121 -15.96 -7.34 9.63
CA ASP A 121 -15.92 -8.35 10.70
C ASP A 121 -14.63 -9.20 10.71
N ARG A 122 -13.91 -9.22 9.59
CA ARG A 122 -12.58 -9.86 9.48
C ARG A 122 -11.48 -9.12 10.21
N ILE A 123 -11.72 -7.89 10.64
CA ILE A 123 -10.79 -7.06 11.41
C ILE A 123 -11.02 -7.30 12.90
N SER A 124 -9.94 -7.55 13.66
CA SER A 124 -10.02 -7.72 15.12
C SER A 124 -10.48 -6.44 15.80
N ASP A 125 -11.26 -6.58 16.90
CA ASP A 125 -11.65 -5.49 17.81
C ASP A 125 -10.68 -5.31 19.00
N LYS A 126 -9.57 -6.06 19.02
CA LYS A 126 -8.61 -6.09 20.14
C LYS A 126 -7.38 -5.25 19.81
N THR A 127 -7.39 -4.00 20.22
CA THR A 127 -6.31 -3.04 19.97
C THR A 127 -4.96 -3.45 20.55
N ASP A 128 -4.94 -4.08 21.73
CA ASP A 128 -3.70 -4.51 22.41
C ASP A 128 -2.85 -5.53 21.62
N SER A 129 -3.43 -6.23 20.67
CA SER A 129 -2.79 -7.29 19.89
C SER A 129 -2.65 -6.98 18.41
N ILE A 130 -3.02 -5.76 17.98
CA ILE A 130 -2.99 -5.38 16.57
C ILE A 130 -1.56 -5.34 16.03
N LYS A 131 -1.38 -6.00 14.90
CA LYS A 131 -0.13 -6.01 14.15
C LYS A 131 -0.42 -5.76 12.68
N TRP A 132 -0.44 -4.48 12.31
CA TRP A 132 -0.63 -4.02 10.95
C TRP A 132 0.66 -3.43 10.39
N LEU A 133 0.94 -3.73 9.12
CA LEU A 133 2.01 -3.10 8.35
C LEU A 133 1.37 -2.06 7.44
N HIS A 134 1.59 -0.78 7.72
CA HIS A 134 1.15 0.34 6.89
C HIS A 134 2.12 0.47 5.70
N PHE A 135 1.65 0.28 4.47
CA PHE A 135 2.52 0.26 3.29
C PHE A 135 2.19 1.32 2.23
N SER A 136 1.04 2.01 2.36
CA SER A 136 0.59 2.90 1.30
C SER A 136 -0.36 3.98 1.81
N ASP A 137 -0.22 5.18 1.26
CA ASP A 137 -1.09 6.34 1.49
C ASP A 137 -1.66 6.86 0.18
N CYS A 138 -2.91 7.36 0.25
CA CYS A 138 -3.55 8.13 -0.80
C CYS A 138 -3.52 9.62 -0.44
N MET A 139 -3.11 10.47 -1.38
CA MET A 139 -3.02 11.92 -1.16
C MET A 139 -4.30 12.69 -1.50
N ASN A 140 -5.19 12.10 -2.28
CA ASN A 140 -6.31 12.84 -2.86
C ASN A 140 -7.45 13.08 -1.87
N ASN A 141 -7.57 12.26 -0.82
CA ASN A 141 -8.66 12.37 0.15
C ASN A 141 -8.21 13.03 1.46
N GLY A 142 -7.63 14.22 1.37
CA GLY A 142 -7.14 14.93 2.54
C GLY A 142 -6.00 14.21 3.28
N GLY A 143 -5.31 13.29 2.62
CA GLY A 143 -4.22 12.49 3.19
C GLY A 143 -4.69 11.34 4.07
N THR A 144 -5.93 10.87 3.93
CA THR A 144 -6.57 10.04 4.95
C THR A 144 -7.10 8.70 4.46
N SER A 145 -6.69 8.23 3.30
CA SER A 145 -6.91 6.83 2.91
C SER A 145 -5.59 6.07 2.94
N GLN A 146 -5.58 4.93 3.64
CA GLN A 146 -4.37 4.17 3.94
C GLN A 146 -4.58 2.69 3.67
N LEU A 147 -3.49 2.00 3.28
CA LEU A 147 -3.51 0.55 3.10
C LEU A 147 -2.57 -0.14 4.09
N PHE A 148 -3.07 -1.23 4.66
CA PHE A 148 -2.35 -2.02 5.66
C PHE A 148 -2.36 -3.50 5.29
N ILE A 149 -1.33 -4.24 5.71
CA ILE A 149 -1.37 -5.70 5.79
C ILE A 149 -1.64 -6.07 7.25
N ASP A 150 -2.69 -6.84 7.48
CA ASP A 150 -3.12 -7.27 8.81
C ASP A 150 -2.58 -8.67 9.14
N PHE A 151 -1.69 -8.75 10.13
CA PHE A 151 -1.16 -10.01 10.64
C PHE A 151 -1.89 -10.51 11.89
N SER A 152 -2.92 -9.79 12.36
CA SER A 152 -3.66 -10.06 13.59
C SER A 152 -5.18 -9.96 13.39
N PRO A 153 -5.75 -10.61 12.37
CA PRO A 153 -7.17 -10.48 12.04
C PRO A 153 -8.08 -11.08 13.14
N SER A 154 -9.38 -10.87 12.96
CA SER A 154 -10.39 -11.58 13.74
C SER A 154 -10.37 -13.11 13.44
N PRO A 155 -11.08 -13.94 14.21
CA PRO A 155 -11.17 -15.38 13.94
C PRO A 155 -11.78 -15.76 12.57
N VAL A 156 -12.47 -14.83 11.91
CA VAL A 156 -13.04 -15.03 10.56
C VAL A 156 -12.22 -14.39 9.45
N GLY A 157 -11.18 -13.61 9.82
CA GLY A 157 -10.23 -13.02 8.87
C GLY A 157 -9.04 -13.92 8.57
N LYS A 158 -8.15 -13.47 7.70
CA LYS A 158 -6.95 -14.19 7.27
C LYS A 158 -5.69 -13.38 7.61
N PRO A 159 -4.69 -13.96 8.32
CA PRO A 159 -3.40 -13.30 8.51
C PRO A 159 -2.75 -12.96 7.16
N GLY A 160 -2.37 -11.69 6.99
CA GLY A 160 -1.83 -11.18 5.73
C GLY A 160 -2.87 -10.57 4.79
N GLN A 161 -4.14 -10.51 5.19
CA GLN A 161 -5.19 -9.78 4.46
C GLN A 161 -4.85 -8.30 4.31
N VAL A 162 -5.31 -7.66 3.23
CA VAL A 162 -5.09 -6.25 2.97
C VAL A 162 -6.30 -5.45 3.39
N LEU A 163 -6.08 -4.44 4.22
CA LEU A 163 -7.08 -3.50 4.70
C LEU A 163 -6.96 -2.17 3.97
N ARG A 164 -8.10 -1.54 3.70
CA ARG A 164 -8.20 -0.13 3.35
C ARG A 164 -8.92 0.62 4.45
N PHE A 165 -8.26 1.65 4.99
CA PHE A 165 -8.94 2.75 5.67
C PHE A 165 -9.35 3.80 4.66
N LEU A 166 -10.58 4.25 4.73
CA LEU A 166 -11.10 5.40 3.99
C LEU A 166 -11.64 6.40 5.00
N HIS A 167 -11.36 7.68 4.78
CA HIS A 167 -11.98 8.79 5.48
C HIS A 167 -13.06 9.42 4.59
N ASP A 168 -14.19 9.76 5.19
CA ASP A 168 -15.34 10.43 4.59
C ASP A 168 -16.02 9.63 3.43
N PRO A 169 -16.83 8.62 3.79
CA PRO A 169 -17.16 8.19 5.16
C PRO A 169 -16.06 7.29 5.76
N ASP A 170 -15.84 7.44 7.07
CA ASP A 170 -14.86 6.61 7.77
C ASP A 170 -15.22 5.13 7.69
N GLY A 171 -14.24 4.32 7.30
CA GLY A 171 -14.43 2.87 7.22
C GLY A 171 -13.15 2.08 7.07
N PHE A 172 -13.17 0.85 7.60
CA PHE A 172 -12.12 -0.12 7.43
C PHE A 172 -12.68 -1.37 6.75
N LEU A 173 -12.20 -1.66 5.55
CA LEU A 173 -12.61 -2.82 4.77
C LEU A 173 -11.41 -3.71 4.45
N VAL A 174 -11.65 -5.02 4.42
CA VAL A 174 -10.71 -5.99 3.84
C VAL A 174 -10.94 -6.02 2.33
N ILE A 175 -9.96 -5.62 1.56
CA ILE A 175 -10.04 -5.52 0.10
C ILE A 175 -9.39 -6.70 -0.64
N ALA A 176 -8.55 -7.48 0.07
CA ALA A 176 -7.96 -8.71 -0.48
C ALA A 176 -7.57 -9.67 0.66
N ASP A 177 -7.56 -10.96 0.35
CA ASP A 177 -7.23 -12.02 1.31
C ASP A 177 -5.72 -12.15 1.58
N SER A 178 -4.88 -11.60 0.68
CA SER A 178 -3.43 -11.52 0.79
C SER A 178 -2.89 -10.35 -0.04
N PHE A 179 -1.62 -10.00 0.17
CA PHE A 179 -0.96 -8.98 -0.65
C PHE A 179 -0.81 -9.42 -2.12
N ASP A 180 -0.61 -10.70 -2.39
CA ASP A 180 -0.56 -11.23 -3.76
C ASP A 180 -1.93 -11.17 -4.45
N ASP A 181 -3.04 -11.41 -3.71
CA ASP A 181 -4.41 -11.24 -4.21
C ASP A 181 -4.72 -9.76 -4.46
N TYR A 182 -4.24 -8.87 -3.59
CA TYR A 182 -4.34 -7.43 -3.80
C TYR A 182 -3.64 -6.98 -5.09
N LEU A 183 -2.40 -7.41 -5.33
CA LEU A 183 -1.73 -7.11 -6.60
C LEU A 183 -2.46 -7.73 -7.80
N GLN A 184 -3.04 -8.93 -7.63
CA GLN A 184 -3.83 -9.55 -8.70
C GLN A 184 -5.09 -8.75 -9.00
N MET A 185 -5.79 -8.24 -7.98
CA MET A 185 -6.95 -7.37 -8.14
C MET A 185 -6.60 -6.13 -8.98
N LEU A 186 -5.48 -5.46 -8.70
CA LEU A 186 -5.05 -4.29 -9.48
C LEU A 186 -4.68 -4.66 -10.92
N ILE A 187 -4.09 -5.84 -11.14
CA ILE A 187 -3.80 -6.36 -12.48
C ILE A 187 -5.10 -6.63 -13.24
N ASP A 188 -6.08 -7.26 -12.60
CA ASP A 188 -7.36 -7.65 -13.22
C ASP A 188 -8.24 -6.42 -13.52
N LYS A 189 -8.09 -5.34 -12.76
CA LYS A 189 -8.66 -4.02 -13.02
C LYS A 189 -7.89 -3.21 -14.07
N GLU A 190 -6.85 -3.79 -14.69
CA GLU A 190 -6.03 -3.15 -15.72
C GLU A 190 -5.41 -1.82 -15.27
N TYR A 191 -5.15 -1.67 -13.94
CA TYR A 191 -4.58 -0.45 -13.32
C TYR A 191 -5.45 0.80 -13.54
N ASP A 192 -6.78 0.66 -13.36
CA ASP A 192 -7.81 1.68 -13.57
C ASP A 192 -7.56 2.99 -12.82
N PHE A 193 -6.75 2.98 -11.75
CA PHE A 193 -6.28 4.15 -11.04
C PHE A 193 -5.24 5.00 -11.80
N ILE A 194 -4.75 4.53 -12.96
CA ILE A 194 -3.84 5.27 -13.86
C ILE A 194 -4.62 5.71 -15.10
N HIS A 195 -5.00 6.98 -15.13
CA HIS A 195 -5.73 7.59 -16.23
C HIS A 195 -5.19 9.01 -16.50
N GLU A 196 -5.56 9.64 -17.63
CA GLU A 196 -5.00 10.90 -18.09
C GLU A 196 -5.17 12.05 -17.08
N ASP A 197 -6.23 12.04 -16.25
CA ASP A 197 -6.51 13.12 -15.29
C ASP A 197 -5.61 13.07 -14.04
N VAL A 198 -4.86 11.99 -13.82
CA VAL A 198 -3.96 11.82 -12.66
C VAL A 198 -2.47 11.86 -13.00
N LEU A 199 -2.10 11.91 -14.30
CA LEU A 199 -0.71 11.88 -14.77
C LEU A 199 -0.14 13.24 -15.16
#